data_24f19fb7949c8d8bd11b321f301baa85
#
_entry.id   24f19fb7949c8d8bd11b321f301baa85
#
_cell.length_a   1.000
_cell.length_b   1.000
_cell.length_c   1.000
_cell.angle_alpha   90.00
_cell.angle_beta   90.00
_cell.angle_gamma   90.00
#
_symmetry.space_group_name_H-M   'P 1'
#
loop_
_entity.id
_entity.type
_entity.pdbx_description
1 polymer ?
#
loop_
_entity_poly.entity_id
_entity_poly.type
_entity_poly.pdbx_seq_one_letter_code
_entity_poly.pdbx_strand_id
1 'polypeptide(L)'
;MAKVNYISIAKKVATTQITELKKINKIFDKSFVQAVELMGSCKGKVVAAGIGKSGLIARKVSATLSSVGVSSFFLNPSEANHGDLGQIDKRDLLLVF
;
A
#
# COMPACT_ATOMS: atom_id res chain seq x y z
N MET A 1 -22.07 34.45 -16.47
CA MET A 1 -21.48 33.12 -16.20
C MET A 1 -22.02 32.54 -14.89
N ALA A 2 -22.36 31.27 -14.88
CA ALA A 2 -22.79 30.63 -13.68
C ALA A 2 -21.60 30.54 -12.67
N LYS A 3 -21.88 30.88 -11.43
CA LYS A 3 -20.87 30.78 -10.35
C LYS A 3 -20.63 29.31 -10.00
N VAL A 4 -19.38 28.93 -9.92
CA VAL A 4 -19.00 27.55 -9.55
C VAL A 4 -19.33 27.33 -8.08
N ASN A 5 -20.04 26.26 -7.79
CA ASN A 5 -20.36 25.86 -6.41
C ASN A 5 -19.32 24.81 -5.94
N TYR A 6 -18.25 25.29 -5.37
CA TYR A 6 -17.15 24.43 -4.88
C TYR A 6 -17.59 23.49 -3.76
N ILE A 7 -18.52 23.91 -2.90
CA ILE A 7 -19.04 23.06 -1.82
C ILE A 7 -19.77 21.85 -2.40
N SER A 8 -20.61 22.08 -3.43
CA SER A 8 -21.34 21.01 -4.11
C SER A 8 -20.37 20.01 -4.75
N ILE A 9 -19.32 20.50 -5.41
CA ILE A 9 -18.28 19.67 -6.01
C ILE A 9 -17.57 18.81 -4.95
N ALA A 10 -17.15 19.42 -3.85
CA ALA A 10 -16.48 18.72 -2.76
C ALA A 10 -17.36 17.60 -2.17
N LYS A 11 -18.64 17.89 -1.94
CA LYS A 11 -19.59 16.89 -1.43
C LYS A 11 -19.79 15.74 -2.41
N LYS A 12 -19.84 16.04 -3.71
CA LYS A 12 -19.97 15.03 -4.76
C LYS A 12 -18.75 14.10 -4.80
N VAL A 13 -17.54 14.65 -4.69
CA VAL A 13 -16.29 13.87 -4.63
C VAL A 13 -16.32 12.96 -3.43
N ALA A 14 -16.62 13.47 -2.24
CA ALA A 14 -16.70 12.69 -1.01
C ALA A 14 -17.73 11.55 -1.12
N THR A 15 -18.92 11.82 -1.65
CA THR A 15 -19.97 10.84 -1.86
C THR A 15 -19.53 9.73 -2.82
N THR A 16 -18.87 10.10 -3.92
CA THR A 16 -18.31 9.14 -4.88
C THR A 16 -17.29 8.22 -4.21
N GLN A 17 -16.40 8.78 -3.40
CA GLN A 17 -15.39 7.99 -2.67
C GLN A 17 -16.03 7.03 -1.67
N ILE A 18 -17.05 7.47 -0.94
CA ILE A 18 -17.80 6.62 -0.01
C ILE A 18 -18.44 5.43 -0.75
N THR A 19 -19.08 5.71 -1.89
CA THR A 19 -19.73 4.67 -2.71
C THR A 19 -18.70 3.65 -3.21
N GLU A 20 -17.55 4.11 -3.70
CA GLU A 20 -16.49 3.22 -4.18
C GLU A 20 -15.87 2.43 -3.02
N LEU A 21 -15.68 3.04 -1.86
CA LEU A 21 -15.14 2.36 -0.67
C LEU A 21 -16.03 1.21 -0.20
N LYS A 22 -17.36 1.37 -0.29
CA LYS A 22 -18.30 0.28 0.05
C LYS A 22 -18.13 -0.96 -0.84
N LYS A 23 -17.68 -0.78 -2.08
CA LYS A 23 -17.44 -1.88 -3.01
C LYS A 23 -16.24 -2.74 -2.63
N ILE A 24 -15.30 -2.19 -1.83
CA ILE A 24 -14.09 -2.90 -1.42
C ILE A 24 -14.41 -4.17 -0.62
N ASN A 25 -15.52 -4.22 0.09
CA ASN A 25 -15.91 -5.40 0.86
C ASN A 25 -15.93 -6.69 0.02
N LYS A 26 -16.16 -6.57 -1.29
CA LYS A 26 -16.22 -7.72 -2.21
C LYS A 26 -14.87 -8.36 -2.50
N ILE A 27 -13.76 -7.66 -2.23
CA ILE A 27 -12.41 -8.18 -2.51
C ILE A 27 -11.81 -8.94 -1.32
N PHE A 28 -12.45 -8.91 -0.15
CA PHE A 28 -11.98 -9.60 1.05
C PHE A 28 -12.37 -11.07 0.99
N ASP A 29 -11.56 -11.85 0.33
CA ASP A 29 -11.76 -13.28 0.09
C ASP A 29 -10.60 -14.12 0.67
N LYS A 30 -10.47 -15.37 0.23
CA LYS A 30 -9.40 -16.26 0.68
C LYS A 30 -8.00 -15.72 0.40
N SER A 31 -7.82 -15.02 -0.73
CA SER A 31 -6.50 -14.47 -1.06
C SER A 31 -6.09 -13.35 -0.09
N PHE A 32 -7.06 -12.57 0.37
CA PHE A 32 -6.81 -11.57 1.42
C PHE A 32 -6.35 -12.24 2.72
N VAL A 33 -7.02 -13.32 3.14
CA VAL A 33 -6.65 -14.09 4.34
C VAL A 33 -5.22 -14.64 4.20
N GLN A 34 -4.90 -15.23 3.04
CA GLN A 34 -3.56 -15.74 2.76
C GLN A 34 -2.50 -14.66 2.86
N ALA A 35 -2.77 -13.47 2.30
CA ALA A 35 -1.85 -12.34 2.37
C ALA A 35 -1.58 -11.92 3.83
N VAL A 36 -2.64 -11.80 4.62
CA VAL A 36 -2.54 -11.44 6.05
C VAL A 36 -1.72 -12.50 6.82
N GLU A 37 -1.99 -13.78 6.58
CA GLU A 37 -1.26 -14.87 7.22
C GLU A 37 0.22 -14.89 6.83
N LEU A 38 0.54 -14.67 5.56
CA LEU A 38 1.92 -14.56 5.08
C LEU A 38 2.66 -13.41 5.77
N MET A 39 2.01 -12.25 5.89
CA MET A 39 2.61 -11.10 6.58
C MET A 39 2.81 -11.38 8.07
N GLY A 40 1.81 -11.98 8.71
CA GLY A 40 1.86 -12.30 10.15
C GLY A 40 2.87 -13.36 10.52
N SER A 41 3.16 -14.31 9.63
CA SER A 41 4.13 -15.39 9.85
C SER A 41 5.53 -15.10 9.27
N CYS A 42 5.71 -13.94 8.66
CA CYS A 42 6.99 -13.56 8.05
C CYS A 42 8.11 -13.52 9.10
N LYS A 43 9.19 -14.25 8.84
CA LYS A 43 10.35 -14.31 9.75
C LYS A 43 11.36 -13.20 9.48
N GLY A 44 11.29 -12.56 8.34
CA GLY A 44 12.13 -11.43 7.95
C GLY A 44 11.36 -10.13 7.98
N LYS A 45 11.66 -9.27 7.02
CA LYS A 45 11.05 -7.97 6.86
C LYS A 45 9.93 -8.02 5.81
N VAL A 46 8.94 -7.16 5.96
CA VAL A 46 7.97 -6.88 4.89
C VAL A 46 8.55 -5.74 4.05
N VAL A 47 8.96 -6.05 2.84
CA VAL A 47 9.54 -5.09 1.91
C VAL A 47 8.44 -4.54 1.02
N ALA A 48 8.13 -3.27 1.17
CA ALA A 48 7.10 -2.60 0.37
C ALA A 48 7.74 -1.92 -0.84
N ALA A 49 7.24 -2.19 -2.03
CA ALA A 49 7.81 -1.68 -3.28
C ALA A 49 6.74 -1.09 -4.19
N GLY A 50 7.11 -0.07 -4.93
CA GLY A 50 6.25 0.57 -5.92
C GLY A 50 6.95 1.73 -6.59
N ILE A 51 6.46 2.12 -7.76
CA ILE A 51 7.01 3.22 -8.58
C ILE A 51 6.00 4.37 -8.62
N GLY A 52 6.48 5.61 -8.63
CA GLY A 52 5.66 6.79 -8.74
C GLY A 52 4.70 6.93 -7.55
N LYS A 53 3.42 7.14 -7.83
CA LYS A 53 2.39 7.28 -6.78
C LYS A 53 2.20 5.99 -5.98
N SER A 54 2.29 4.84 -6.63
CA SER A 54 2.30 3.54 -5.93
C SER A 54 3.48 3.43 -4.97
N GLY A 55 4.64 3.99 -5.33
CA GLY A 55 5.80 4.06 -4.45
C GLY A 55 5.54 4.90 -3.20
N LEU A 56 4.81 6.01 -3.32
CA LEU A 56 4.41 6.83 -2.18
C LEU A 56 3.49 6.06 -1.23
N ILE A 57 2.55 5.29 -1.77
CA ILE A 57 1.68 4.42 -0.98
C ILE A 57 2.50 3.33 -0.29
N ALA A 58 3.43 2.69 -1.01
CA ALA A 58 4.32 1.68 -0.44
C ALA A 58 5.15 2.23 0.72
N ARG A 59 5.68 3.46 0.60
CA ARG A 59 6.40 4.15 1.69
C ARG A 59 5.52 4.34 2.91
N LYS A 60 4.28 4.80 2.70
CA LYS A 60 3.32 5.00 3.79
C LYS A 60 3.00 3.68 4.48
N VAL A 61 2.73 2.63 3.72
CA VAL A 61 2.44 1.30 4.27
C VAL A 61 3.62 0.78 5.09
N SER A 62 4.84 0.88 4.57
CA SER A 62 6.05 0.48 5.28
C SER A 62 6.22 1.24 6.58
N ALA A 63 6.05 2.57 6.57
CA ALA A 63 6.14 3.39 7.77
C ALA A 63 5.08 2.99 8.80
N THR A 64 3.86 2.71 8.38
CA THR A 64 2.77 2.27 9.26
C THR A 64 3.08 0.90 9.87
N LEU A 65 3.56 -0.07 9.06
CA LEU A 65 3.96 -1.38 9.55
C LEU A 65 5.06 -1.26 10.62
N SER A 66 6.07 -0.45 10.37
CA SER A 66 7.15 -0.21 11.34
C SER A 66 6.62 0.40 12.64
N SER A 67 5.66 1.32 12.55
CA SER A 67 5.08 1.97 13.72
C SER A 67 4.30 1.03 14.64
N VAL A 68 3.82 -0.09 14.11
CA VAL A 68 3.10 -1.11 14.88
C VAL A 68 3.96 -2.35 15.18
N GLY A 69 5.27 -2.24 15.00
CA GLY A 69 6.22 -3.28 15.39
C GLY A 69 6.52 -4.33 14.33
N VAL A 70 6.09 -4.13 13.09
CA VAL A 70 6.45 -5.00 11.96
C VAL A 70 7.67 -4.42 11.26
N SER A 71 8.77 -5.20 11.24
CA SER A 71 9.98 -4.77 10.54
C SER A 71 9.69 -4.63 9.05
N SER A 72 9.86 -3.43 8.51
CA SER A 72 9.52 -3.10 7.13
C SER A 72 10.41 -1.98 6.61
N PHE A 73 10.71 -2.03 5.31
CA PHE A 73 11.34 -0.92 4.63
C PHE A 73 10.77 -0.79 3.20
N PHE A 74 10.96 0.38 2.62
CA PHE A 74 10.57 0.66 1.25
C PHE A 74 11.72 0.35 0.30
N LEU A 75 11.40 -0.35 -0.80
CA LEU A 75 12.33 -0.61 -1.90
C LEU A 75 11.81 0.10 -3.15
N ASN A 76 12.64 0.97 -3.74
CA ASN A 76 12.34 1.55 -5.04
C ASN A 76 12.77 0.57 -6.15
N PRO A 77 11.84 0.02 -6.95
CA PRO A 77 12.19 -0.96 -7.99
C PRO A 77 13.18 -0.43 -9.03
N SER A 78 13.17 0.88 -9.32
CA SER A 78 14.12 1.47 -10.26
C SER A 78 15.55 1.52 -9.71
N GLU A 79 15.73 1.51 -8.38
CA GLU A 79 17.05 1.46 -7.74
C GLU A 79 17.49 0.03 -7.40
N ALA A 80 16.59 -0.96 -7.53
CA ALA A 80 16.87 -2.35 -7.17
C ALA A 80 18.07 -2.91 -7.94
N ASN A 81 18.16 -2.61 -9.24
CA ASN A 81 19.27 -3.04 -10.11
C ASN A 81 20.58 -2.33 -9.81
N HIS A 82 20.57 -1.29 -8.98
CA HIS A 82 21.76 -0.53 -8.59
C HIS A 82 22.28 -0.91 -7.20
N GLY A 83 21.90 -2.09 -6.70
CA GLY A 83 22.42 -2.63 -5.46
C GLY A 83 21.39 -2.81 -4.34
N ASP A 84 20.25 -2.14 -4.41
CA ASP A 84 19.24 -2.19 -3.34
C ASP A 84 18.60 -3.58 -3.18
N LEU A 85 18.63 -4.41 -4.24
CA LEU A 85 18.20 -5.82 -4.14
C LEU A 85 18.97 -6.59 -3.08
N GLY A 86 20.21 -6.22 -2.79
CA GLY A 86 21.01 -6.82 -1.75
C GLY A 86 20.45 -6.66 -0.34
N GLN A 87 19.49 -5.76 -0.14
CA GLN A 87 18.80 -5.57 1.13
C GLN A 87 17.73 -6.63 1.40
N ILE A 88 17.34 -7.39 0.37
CA ILE A 88 16.31 -8.43 0.49
C ILE A 88 16.97 -9.75 0.90
N ASP A 89 16.40 -10.37 1.93
CA ASP A 89 16.80 -11.69 2.44
C ASP A 89 15.72 -12.71 2.06
N LYS A 90 16.12 -13.99 1.99
CA LYS A 90 15.19 -15.08 1.65
C LYS A 90 14.02 -15.27 2.64
N ARG A 91 14.12 -14.68 3.81
CA ARG A 91 13.06 -14.70 4.85
C ARG A 91 12.08 -13.54 4.70
N ASP A 92 12.40 -12.58 3.84
CA ASP A 92 11.60 -11.39 3.66
C ASP A 92 10.37 -11.68 2.79
N LEU A 93 9.34 -10.87 2.95
CA LEU A 93 8.13 -10.87 2.14
C LEU A 93 8.09 -9.59 1.31
N LEU A 94 7.83 -9.72 0.03
CA LEU A 94 7.71 -8.58 -0.87
C LEU A 94 6.23 -8.22 -1.09
N LEU A 95 5.90 -6.96 -0.80
CA LEU A 95 4.57 -6.38 -1.00
C LEU A 95 4.67 -5.31 -2.08
N VAL A 96 4.07 -5.56 -3.24
CA VAL A 96 4.20 -4.70 -4.43
C VAL A 96 2.90 -3.96 -4.70
N PHE A 97 3.01 -2.66 -4.95
CA PHE A 97 1.90 -1.75 -5.29
C PHE A 97 1.95 -1.29 -6.73
#